data_fd231d850ae2456ba0469f1851356d37
#
_entry.id   fd231d850ae2456ba0469f1851356d37
#
_cell.length_a   1.000
_cell.length_b   1.000
_cell.length_c   1.000
_cell.angle_alpha   90.00
_cell.angle_beta   90.00
_cell.angle_gamma   90.00
#
_symmetry.space_group_name_H-M   'P 1'
#
loop_
_entity.id
_entity.type
_entity.pdbx_description
1 polymer ?
#
loop_
_entity_poly.entity_id
_entity_poly.type
_entity_poly.pdbx_seq_one_letter_code
_entity_poly.pdbx_strand_id
1 'polypeptide(L)'
;MNLSEVFRRCKPLIVYICAGDPSPDETVEIAERIVRAGADVLELGLPHSDPIADGPVIQAASQRAIAAGMNTDLYFDIASRIDGVPKVFMGYYNMVYRRGLDRFASDCKASGICGMIVPDLPVEESRPLREAASRHGIDLINMIAPNTPDKRILEIISLSSGFVYLVARSGVTGASADLQESTRHLIERVPPVIPRAVGFGVSRPEHAAELVRAGADGVIVGSACVDLIGRSELDQLEDLIRRMKRAMTEVSVKSAASIRQS
;
A
#
# COMPACT_ATOMS: atom_id res chain seq x y z
N MET A 1 9.55 -10.46 9.42
CA MET A 1 9.58 -10.56 7.93
C MET A 1 9.71 -9.14 7.40
N ASN A 2 10.59 -8.88 6.44
CA ASN A 2 10.75 -7.54 5.82
C ASN A 2 10.16 -7.52 4.40
N LEU A 3 9.96 -6.34 3.83
CA LEU A 3 9.33 -6.18 2.52
C LEU A 3 10.13 -6.86 1.41
N SER A 4 11.45 -6.76 1.43
CA SER A 4 12.32 -7.39 0.43
C SER A 4 12.18 -8.92 0.41
N GLU A 5 11.91 -9.56 1.55
CA GLU A 5 11.65 -11.00 1.60
C GLU A 5 10.33 -11.37 0.97
N VAL A 6 9.29 -10.55 1.17
CA VAL A 6 7.98 -10.78 0.56
C VAL A 6 8.07 -10.70 -0.96
N PHE A 7 8.66 -9.63 -1.50
CA PHE A 7 8.80 -9.44 -2.95
C PHE A 7 9.70 -10.49 -3.62
N ARG A 8 10.64 -11.09 -2.89
CA ARG A 8 11.43 -12.22 -3.40
C ARG A 8 10.66 -13.53 -3.48
N ARG A 9 9.66 -13.72 -2.61
CA ARG A 9 8.88 -14.97 -2.54
C ARG A 9 7.72 -14.99 -3.52
N CYS A 10 7.05 -13.85 -3.70
CA CYS A 10 5.87 -13.75 -4.55
C CYS A 10 5.72 -12.33 -5.08
N LYS A 11 4.73 -12.16 -5.95
CA LYS A 11 4.17 -10.85 -6.28
C LYS A 11 3.10 -10.55 -5.22
N PRO A 12 3.37 -9.66 -4.23
CA PRO A 12 2.47 -9.46 -3.10
C PRO A 12 1.16 -8.76 -3.50
N LEU A 13 0.08 -9.21 -2.88
CA LEU A 13 -1.16 -8.44 -2.74
C LEU A 13 -1.05 -7.62 -1.45
N ILE A 14 -1.00 -6.31 -1.60
CA ILE A 14 -0.93 -5.33 -0.52
C ILE A 14 -2.34 -4.78 -0.32
N VAL A 15 -2.88 -4.91 0.88
CA VAL A 15 -4.24 -4.46 1.18
C VAL A 15 -4.18 -3.25 2.13
N TYR A 16 -4.77 -2.14 1.68
CA TYR A 16 -4.91 -0.94 2.51
C TYR A 16 -6.20 -1.01 3.33
N ILE A 17 -6.09 -0.64 4.61
CA ILE A 17 -7.21 -0.33 5.49
C ILE A 17 -6.93 0.94 6.29
N CYS A 18 -7.99 1.66 6.68
CA CYS A 18 -7.89 2.80 7.59
C CYS A 18 -7.99 2.30 9.03
N ALA A 19 -6.97 2.54 9.84
CA ALA A 19 -6.99 2.17 11.25
C ALA A 19 -8.08 2.95 12.00
N GLY A 20 -8.89 2.24 12.79
CA GLY A 20 -10.02 2.81 13.50
C GLY A 20 -11.32 2.85 12.69
N ASP A 21 -11.37 2.33 11.47
CA ASP A 21 -12.57 2.24 10.65
C ASP A 21 -13.10 0.79 10.59
N PRO A 22 -14.37 0.50 10.94
CA PRO A 22 -15.38 1.41 11.46
C PRO A 22 -15.15 1.80 12.93
N SER A 23 -14.36 1.02 13.67
CA SER A 23 -13.95 1.30 15.04
C SER A 23 -12.54 0.76 15.33
N PRO A 24 -11.84 1.29 16.36
CA PRO A 24 -10.54 0.77 16.78
C PRO A 24 -10.54 -0.72 17.12
N ASP A 25 -11.58 -1.20 17.79
CA ASP A 25 -11.65 -2.60 18.24
C ASP A 25 -11.85 -3.57 17.06
N GLU A 26 -12.61 -3.18 16.04
CA GLU A 26 -12.85 -4.01 14.85
C GLU A 26 -11.65 -4.04 13.90
N THR A 27 -10.77 -3.05 13.94
CA THR A 27 -9.62 -2.95 13.02
C THR A 27 -8.74 -4.20 13.07
N VAL A 28 -8.47 -4.74 14.26
CA VAL A 28 -7.61 -5.94 14.43
C VAL A 28 -8.29 -7.16 13.82
N GLU A 29 -9.58 -7.37 14.10
CA GLU A 29 -10.35 -8.50 13.54
C GLU A 29 -10.40 -8.42 12.00
N ILE A 30 -10.67 -7.22 11.46
CA ILE A 30 -10.69 -6.99 10.01
C ILE A 30 -9.32 -7.29 9.39
N ALA A 31 -8.24 -6.82 10.00
CA ALA A 31 -6.87 -7.11 9.54
C ALA A 31 -6.58 -8.62 9.53
N GLU A 32 -6.97 -9.35 10.57
CA GLU A 32 -6.82 -10.81 10.63
C GLU A 32 -7.62 -11.52 9.54
N ARG A 33 -8.86 -11.09 9.27
CA ARG A 33 -9.67 -11.63 8.17
C ARG A 33 -8.99 -11.41 6.82
N ILE A 34 -8.44 -10.22 6.59
CA ILE A 34 -7.69 -9.84 5.37
C ILE A 34 -6.46 -10.74 5.20
N VAL A 35 -5.69 -10.97 6.26
CA VAL A 35 -4.51 -11.84 6.25
C VAL A 35 -4.89 -13.28 5.95
N ARG A 36 -5.92 -13.81 6.61
CA ARG A 36 -6.44 -15.16 6.34
C ARG A 36 -6.98 -15.32 4.91
N ALA A 37 -7.49 -14.25 4.32
CA ALA A 37 -7.95 -14.24 2.93
C ALA A 37 -6.82 -14.23 1.90
N GLY A 38 -5.56 -13.94 2.30
CA GLY A 38 -4.39 -14.07 1.46
C GLY A 38 -3.64 -12.77 1.13
N ALA A 39 -3.85 -11.70 1.89
CA ALA A 39 -2.99 -10.52 1.81
C ALA A 39 -1.56 -10.87 2.26
N ASP A 40 -0.57 -10.40 1.52
CA ASP A 40 0.85 -10.62 1.82
C ASP A 40 1.47 -9.47 2.60
N VAL A 41 0.90 -8.27 2.49
CA VAL A 41 1.30 -7.05 3.19
C VAL A 41 0.04 -6.28 3.56
N LEU A 42 0.01 -5.72 4.75
CA LEU A 42 -1.04 -4.80 5.19
C LEU A 42 -0.52 -3.36 5.14
N GLU A 43 -1.17 -2.51 4.36
CA GLU A 43 -0.96 -1.07 4.39
C GLU A 43 -1.97 -0.46 5.36
N LEU A 44 -1.49 -0.01 6.53
CA LEU A 44 -2.32 0.50 7.61
C LEU A 44 -2.30 2.02 7.61
N GLY A 45 -3.42 2.63 7.23
CA GLY A 45 -3.60 4.07 7.16
C GLY A 45 -3.83 4.68 8.55
N LEU A 46 -3.07 5.71 8.91
CA LEU A 46 -3.37 6.57 10.06
C LEU A 46 -4.36 7.65 9.61
N PRO A 47 -5.60 7.69 10.13
CA PRO A 47 -6.61 8.64 9.69
C PRO A 47 -6.17 10.10 9.90
N HIS A 48 -6.54 10.96 8.96
CA HIS A 48 -6.23 12.39 8.97
C HIS A 48 -7.47 13.24 8.71
N SER A 49 -7.57 14.42 9.34
CA SER A 49 -8.71 15.34 9.17
C SER A 49 -8.77 15.95 7.76
N ASP A 50 -7.61 16.17 7.15
CA ASP A 50 -7.46 16.84 5.85
C ASP A 50 -6.64 15.99 4.87
N PRO A 51 -7.16 14.85 4.41
CA PRO A 51 -6.41 13.85 3.65
C PRO A 51 -6.35 14.21 2.16
N ILE A 52 -5.47 15.14 1.81
CA ILE A 52 -5.34 15.76 0.47
C ILE A 52 -4.98 14.79 -0.66
N ALA A 53 -4.36 13.65 -0.33
CA ALA A 53 -3.98 12.62 -1.30
C ALA A 53 -5.04 11.53 -1.47
N ASP A 54 -6.08 11.51 -0.63
CA ASP A 54 -7.05 10.44 -0.56
C ASP A 54 -8.33 10.72 -1.35
N GLY A 55 -8.90 9.67 -1.93
CA GLY A 55 -10.20 9.72 -2.57
C GLY A 55 -11.36 9.71 -1.54
N PRO A 56 -12.60 9.97 -2.00
CA PRO A 56 -13.75 10.17 -1.11
C PRO A 56 -14.06 8.97 -0.19
N VAL A 57 -13.81 7.75 -0.63
CA VAL A 57 -14.02 6.53 0.17
C VAL A 57 -13.07 6.50 1.37
N ILE A 58 -11.78 6.78 1.15
CA ILE A 58 -10.77 6.80 2.21
C ILE A 58 -10.97 8.02 3.12
N GLN A 59 -11.35 9.17 2.57
CA GLN A 59 -11.73 10.34 3.37
C GLN A 59 -12.89 10.04 4.33
N ALA A 60 -13.93 9.36 3.85
CA ALA A 60 -15.06 8.95 4.69
C ALA A 60 -14.64 7.96 5.79
N ALA A 61 -13.74 7.02 5.49
CA ALA A 61 -13.18 6.10 6.48
C ALA A 61 -12.36 6.84 7.55
N SER A 62 -11.51 7.79 7.14
CA SER A 62 -10.77 8.64 8.06
C SER A 62 -11.69 9.45 9.00
N GLN A 63 -12.80 9.98 8.48
CA GLN A 63 -13.79 10.70 9.30
C GLN A 63 -14.45 9.77 10.32
N ARG A 64 -14.86 8.54 9.93
CA ARG A 64 -15.42 7.56 10.87
C ARG A 64 -14.43 7.19 11.96
N ALA A 65 -13.19 6.88 11.58
CA ALA A 65 -12.13 6.53 12.52
C ALA A 65 -11.84 7.65 13.53
N ILE A 66 -11.74 8.90 13.07
CA ILE A 66 -11.53 10.07 13.95
C ILE A 66 -12.73 10.26 14.89
N ALA A 67 -13.95 10.13 14.37
CA ALA A 67 -15.16 10.22 15.20
C ALA A 67 -15.24 9.10 16.25
N ALA A 68 -14.68 7.93 15.96
CA ALA A 68 -14.53 6.83 16.91
C ALA A 68 -13.37 7.01 17.92
N GLY A 69 -12.68 8.17 17.91
CA GLY A 69 -11.64 8.53 18.87
C GLY A 69 -10.22 8.10 18.48
N MET A 70 -10.02 7.73 17.21
CA MET A 70 -8.71 7.31 16.72
C MET A 70 -7.66 8.40 16.88
N ASN A 71 -6.46 8.02 17.30
CA ASN A 71 -5.29 8.88 17.48
C ASN A 71 -3.99 8.09 17.25
N THR A 72 -2.85 8.80 17.26
CA THR A 72 -1.55 8.18 16.94
C THR A 72 -1.11 7.12 17.98
N ASP A 73 -1.44 7.27 19.27
CA ASP A 73 -1.07 6.27 20.27
C ASP A 73 -1.88 4.99 20.10
N LEU A 74 -3.19 5.13 19.89
CA LEU A 74 -4.09 4.01 19.61
C LEU A 74 -3.74 3.32 18.28
N TYR A 75 -3.24 4.08 17.28
CA TYR A 75 -2.75 3.51 16.03
C TYR A 75 -1.61 2.50 16.25
N PHE A 76 -0.62 2.87 17.05
CA PHE A 76 0.49 1.98 17.35
C PHE A 76 0.07 0.79 18.23
N ASP A 77 -0.88 0.98 19.14
CA ASP A 77 -1.46 -0.12 19.92
C ASP A 77 -2.14 -1.14 18.99
N ILE A 78 -3.02 -0.69 18.10
CA ILE A 78 -3.69 -1.53 17.11
C ILE A 78 -2.64 -2.24 16.23
N ALA A 79 -1.68 -1.50 15.68
CA ALA A 79 -0.64 -2.07 14.84
C ALA A 79 0.16 -3.16 15.55
N SER A 80 0.42 -3.00 16.86
CA SER A 80 1.15 -3.99 17.65
C SER A 80 0.39 -5.30 17.87
N ARG A 81 -0.94 -5.26 17.79
CA ARG A 81 -1.85 -6.43 17.97
C ARG A 81 -2.09 -7.19 16.68
N ILE A 82 -1.73 -6.64 15.52
CA ILE A 82 -1.87 -7.32 14.22
C ILE A 82 -0.62 -8.12 13.94
N ASP A 83 -0.72 -9.44 13.87
CA ASP A 83 0.38 -10.37 13.64
C ASP A 83 0.27 -11.10 12.29
N GLY A 84 1.32 -11.84 11.94
CA GLY A 84 1.34 -12.76 10.80
C GLY A 84 1.58 -12.10 9.43
N VAL A 85 1.67 -10.77 9.34
CA VAL A 85 1.84 -10.04 8.09
C VAL A 85 2.77 -8.83 8.27
N PRO A 86 3.67 -8.53 7.31
CA PRO A 86 4.38 -7.26 7.28
C PRO A 86 3.40 -6.09 7.16
N LYS A 87 3.64 -5.04 7.94
CA LYS A 87 2.80 -3.84 7.96
C LYS A 87 3.56 -2.65 7.41
N VAL A 88 2.88 -1.82 6.62
CA VAL A 88 3.38 -0.54 6.11
C VAL A 88 2.49 0.56 6.65
N PHE A 89 3.10 1.57 7.25
CA PHE A 89 2.41 2.80 7.62
C PHE A 89 2.06 3.62 6.38
N MET A 90 0.86 4.14 6.32
CA MET A 90 0.43 5.15 5.35
C MET A 90 -0.19 6.33 6.10
N GLY A 91 0.34 7.55 5.89
CA GLY A 91 -0.19 8.74 6.54
C GLY A 91 0.61 10.00 6.23
N TYR A 92 0.14 11.13 6.76
CA TYR A 92 0.63 12.45 6.41
C TYR A 92 1.79 12.91 7.28
N TYR A 93 2.70 13.69 6.69
CA TYR A 93 3.96 14.06 7.31
C TYR A 93 3.81 14.85 8.62
N ASN A 94 2.78 15.69 8.74
CA ASN A 94 2.55 16.45 9.97
C ASN A 94 2.36 15.53 11.21
N MET A 95 1.77 14.35 11.05
CA MET A 95 1.58 13.38 12.14
C MET A 95 2.93 12.81 12.59
N VAL A 96 3.78 12.47 11.62
CA VAL A 96 5.14 11.98 11.84
C VAL A 96 6.00 13.07 12.49
N TYR A 97 5.95 14.28 11.95
CA TYR A 97 6.72 15.43 12.43
C TYR A 97 6.35 15.82 13.86
N ARG A 98 5.06 15.90 14.21
CA ARG A 98 4.58 16.24 15.55
C ARG A 98 5.01 15.23 16.62
N ARG A 99 5.10 13.94 16.26
CA ARG A 99 5.59 12.92 17.19
C ARG A 99 7.11 12.94 17.34
N GLY A 100 7.82 13.53 16.38
CA GLY A 100 9.27 13.49 16.22
C GLY A 100 9.72 12.30 15.38
N LEU A 101 10.55 12.57 14.37
CA LEU A 101 10.90 11.60 13.32
C LEU A 101 11.50 10.30 13.87
N ASP A 102 12.45 10.42 14.79
CA ASP A 102 13.12 9.26 15.39
C ASP A 102 12.19 8.45 16.28
N ARG A 103 11.39 9.14 17.12
CA ARG A 103 10.39 8.49 17.96
C ARG A 103 9.34 7.77 17.13
N PHE A 104 8.85 8.39 16.05
CA PHE A 104 7.85 7.79 15.18
C PHE A 104 8.41 6.51 14.51
N ALA A 105 9.65 6.55 14.01
CA ALA A 105 10.30 5.38 13.42
C ALA A 105 10.55 4.26 14.46
N SER A 106 10.90 4.63 15.69
CA SER A 106 11.02 3.69 16.82
C SER A 106 9.68 3.02 17.15
N ASP A 107 8.59 3.79 17.20
CA ASP A 107 7.25 3.28 17.49
C ASP A 107 6.75 2.37 16.35
N CYS A 108 7.06 2.71 15.08
CA CYS A 108 6.83 1.82 13.94
C CYS A 108 7.52 0.46 14.15
N LYS A 109 8.80 0.49 14.52
CA LYS A 109 9.56 -0.75 14.77
C LYS A 109 8.95 -1.57 15.90
N ALA A 110 8.62 -0.92 17.00
CA ALA A 110 8.04 -1.58 18.18
C ALA A 110 6.67 -2.23 17.89
N SER A 111 5.87 -1.62 17.02
CA SER A 111 4.55 -2.15 16.60
C SER A 111 4.61 -3.10 15.39
N GLY A 112 5.82 -3.47 14.91
CA GLY A 112 5.99 -4.42 13.82
C GLY A 112 5.74 -3.83 12.42
N ILE A 113 5.66 -2.50 12.29
CA ILE A 113 5.64 -1.80 11.01
C ILE A 113 7.07 -1.82 10.43
N CYS A 114 7.21 -2.19 9.16
CA CYS A 114 8.49 -2.34 8.50
C CYS A 114 8.72 -1.39 7.32
N GLY A 115 7.72 -0.58 6.96
CA GLY A 115 7.83 0.43 5.92
C GLY A 115 6.89 1.61 6.16
N MET A 116 7.18 2.75 5.52
CA MET A 116 6.41 3.99 5.64
C MET A 116 6.16 4.59 4.25
N ILE A 117 4.91 5.01 4.00
CA ILE A 117 4.48 5.80 2.86
C ILE A 117 3.97 7.14 3.40
N VAL A 118 4.56 8.25 2.93
CA VAL A 118 4.20 9.61 3.35
C VAL A 118 3.94 10.43 2.08
N PRO A 119 2.68 10.48 1.59
CA PRO A 119 2.35 10.97 0.25
C PRO A 119 2.54 12.48 0.06
N ASP A 120 2.51 13.24 1.14
CA ASP A 120 2.70 14.70 1.15
C ASP A 120 4.14 15.14 1.42
N LEU A 121 5.09 14.19 1.55
CA LEU A 121 6.51 14.49 1.74
C LEU A 121 7.26 14.40 0.39
N PRO A 122 7.70 15.53 -0.18
CA PRO A 122 8.54 15.52 -1.38
C PRO A 122 9.85 14.78 -1.13
N VAL A 123 10.31 14.04 -2.13
CA VAL A 123 11.52 13.22 -1.99
C VAL A 123 12.75 14.06 -1.63
N GLU A 124 12.82 15.31 -2.09
CA GLU A 124 13.88 16.26 -1.81
C GLU A 124 13.95 16.63 -0.32
N GLU A 125 12.82 16.61 0.37
CA GLU A 125 12.71 16.92 1.80
C GLU A 125 12.71 15.65 2.69
N SER A 126 12.71 14.47 2.07
CA SER A 126 12.58 13.19 2.79
C SER A 126 13.81 12.78 3.60
N ARG A 127 14.97 13.43 3.38
CA ARG A 127 16.24 13.02 3.97
C ARG A 127 16.19 12.85 5.50
N PRO A 128 15.66 13.79 6.30
CA PRO A 128 15.61 13.61 7.76
C PRO A 128 14.77 12.40 8.20
N LEU A 129 13.61 12.17 7.56
CA LEU A 129 12.77 11.02 7.84
C LEU A 129 13.43 9.72 7.39
N ARG A 130 14.08 9.70 6.22
CA ARG A 130 14.81 8.54 5.70
C ARG A 130 15.93 8.11 6.64
N GLU A 131 16.71 9.07 7.16
CA GLU A 131 17.78 8.78 8.12
C GLU A 131 17.21 8.22 9.44
N ALA A 132 16.10 8.77 9.94
CA ALA A 132 15.41 8.25 11.11
C ALA A 132 14.88 6.84 10.86
N ALA A 133 14.14 6.61 9.79
CA ALA A 133 13.58 5.32 9.40
C ALA A 133 14.70 4.25 9.25
N SER A 134 15.80 4.60 8.57
CA SER A 134 16.95 3.70 8.37
C SER A 134 17.59 3.24 9.68
N ARG A 135 17.74 4.13 10.68
CA ARG A 135 18.28 3.75 12.00
C ARG A 135 17.46 2.67 12.70
N HIS A 136 16.15 2.64 12.43
CA HIS A 136 15.22 1.66 13.01
C HIS A 136 14.93 0.48 12.08
N GLY A 137 15.55 0.44 10.88
CA GLY A 137 15.31 -0.63 9.89
C GLY A 137 13.93 -0.58 9.28
N ILE A 138 13.37 0.63 9.11
CA ILE A 138 12.10 0.89 8.45
C ILE A 138 12.36 1.37 7.02
N ASP A 139 11.71 0.76 6.03
CA ASP A 139 11.78 1.18 4.64
C ASP A 139 11.01 2.49 4.42
N LEU A 140 11.56 3.41 3.63
CA LEU A 140 10.83 4.58 3.14
C LEU A 140 10.44 4.37 1.69
N ILE A 141 9.13 4.25 1.47
CA ILE A 141 8.51 3.95 0.18
C ILE A 141 8.05 5.28 -0.43
N ASN A 142 8.59 5.63 -1.58
CA ASN A 142 8.18 6.84 -2.29
C ASN A 142 7.25 6.51 -3.45
N MET A 143 6.45 7.53 -3.85
CA MET A 143 5.42 7.39 -4.86
C MET A 143 5.90 7.96 -6.21
N ILE A 144 5.52 7.28 -7.30
CA ILE A 144 5.78 7.71 -8.68
C ILE A 144 4.45 7.79 -9.41
N ALA A 145 4.15 8.96 -9.97
CA ALA A 145 2.93 9.23 -10.74
C ALA A 145 3.20 9.14 -12.25
N PRO A 146 2.19 8.93 -13.11
CA PRO A 146 2.36 8.84 -14.56
C PRO A 146 3.03 10.05 -15.20
N ASN A 147 2.83 11.23 -14.64
CA ASN A 147 3.43 12.49 -15.09
C ASN A 147 4.80 12.81 -14.45
N THR A 148 5.37 11.89 -13.66
CA THR A 148 6.71 12.08 -13.09
C THR A 148 7.76 12.02 -14.21
N PRO A 149 8.64 13.05 -14.38
CA PRO A 149 9.72 13.02 -15.38
C PRO A 149 10.74 11.91 -15.11
N ASP A 150 11.36 11.35 -16.16
CA ASP A 150 12.27 10.20 -16.03
C ASP A 150 13.47 10.49 -15.11
N LYS A 151 14.05 11.68 -15.18
CA LYS A 151 15.13 12.09 -14.27
C LYS A 151 14.69 12.01 -12.81
N ARG A 152 13.44 12.46 -12.53
CA ARG A 152 12.88 12.41 -11.18
C ARG A 152 12.52 10.98 -10.75
N ILE A 153 12.12 10.11 -11.68
CA ILE A 153 11.92 8.67 -11.39
C ILE A 153 13.22 8.07 -10.83
N LEU A 154 14.36 8.31 -11.48
CA LEU A 154 15.66 7.81 -11.03
C LEU A 154 16.06 8.35 -9.66
N GLU A 155 15.80 9.62 -9.40
CA GLU A 155 16.04 10.24 -8.10
C GLU A 155 15.17 9.59 -7.01
N ILE A 156 13.85 9.45 -7.25
CA ILE A 156 12.92 8.80 -6.32
C ILE A 156 13.37 7.37 -6.00
N ILE A 157 13.75 6.59 -7.01
CA ILE A 157 14.24 5.22 -6.84
C ILE A 157 15.48 5.19 -5.95
N SER A 158 16.43 6.10 -6.18
CA SER A 158 17.69 6.14 -5.42
C SER A 158 17.50 6.48 -3.93
N LEU A 159 16.37 7.09 -3.59
CA LEU A 159 16.03 7.53 -2.24
C LEU A 159 14.95 6.66 -1.59
N SER A 160 14.50 5.61 -2.29
CA SER A 160 13.50 4.65 -1.81
C SER A 160 14.13 3.38 -1.28
N SER A 161 13.41 2.68 -0.39
CA SER A 161 13.73 1.32 0.05
C SER A 161 12.46 0.47 0.12
N GLY A 162 12.61 -0.85 0.21
CA GLY A 162 11.50 -1.79 0.18
C GLY A 162 10.90 -1.95 -1.22
N PHE A 163 10.10 -0.99 -1.66
CA PHE A 163 9.54 -0.90 -3.00
C PHE A 163 9.24 0.56 -3.39
N VAL A 164 8.88 0.82 -4.66
CA VAL A 164 8.28 2.09 -5.10
C VAL A 164 6.80 1.90 -5.38
N TYR A 165 5.99 2.86 -4.94
CA TYR A 165 4.55 2.88 -5.16
C TYR A 165 4.22 3.57 -6.49
N LEU A 166 3.75 2.83 -7.47
CA LEU A 166 3.29 3.39 -8.74
C LEU A 166 1.81 3.74 -8.66
N VAL A 167 1.51 5.04 -8.79
CA VAL A 167 0.14 5.55 -8.76
C VAL A 167 -0.49 5.37 -10.13
N ALA A 168 -1.38 4.39 -10.27
CA ALA A 168 -2.19 4.26 -11.49
C ALA A 168 -3.28 5.35 -11.50
N ARG A 169 -3.62 5.91 -12.65
CA ARG A 169 -4.79 6.79 -12.80
C ARG A 169 -6.01 5.97 -13.18
N SER A 170 -7.09 6.08 -12.39
CA SER A 170 -8.42 5.74 -12.88
C SER A 170 -8.86 6.81 -13.84
N GLY A 171 -9.22 6.45 -15.06
CA GLY A 171 -9.88 7.37 -15.99
C GLY A 171 -11.22 7.83 -15.38
N VAL A 172 -11.46 9.15 -15.34
CA VAL A 172 -12.70 9.73 -14.80
C VAL A 172 -13.89 9.59 -15.76
N THR A 173 -13.65 9.08 -16.96
CA THR A 173 -14.70 8.92 -17.98
C THR A 173 -14.46 7.65 -18.80
N GLY A 174 -15.31 6.68 -18.57
CA GLY A 174 -15.65 5.59 -19.49
C GLY A 174 -14.50 4.71 -20.00
N ALA A 175 -14.50 3.47 -19.56
CA ALA A 175 -13.80 2.31 -20.10
C ALA A 175 -12.40 1.98 -19.53
N SER A 176 -12.33 0.78 -19.06
CA SER A 176 -11.20 0.02 -18.52
C SER A 176 -9.94 -0.07 -19.41
N ALA A 177 -9.99 0.37 -20.66
CA ALA A 177 -8.88 0.32 -21.61
C ALA A 177 -7.82 1.40 -21.34
N ASP A 178 -8.21 2.62 -21.01
CA ASP A 178 -7.28 3.75 -20.82
C ASP A 178 -6.44 3.64 -19.54
N LEU A 179 -6.98 2.98 -18.51
CA LEU A 179 -6.24 2.70 -17.27
C LEU A 179 -5.04 1.79 -17.55
N GLN A 180 -5.20 0.84 -18.43
CA GLN A 180 -4.19 -0.17 -18.75
C GLN A 180 -3.00 0.42 -19.49
N GLU A 181 -3.20 1.31 -20.45
CA GLU A 181 -2.11 1.84 -21.27
C GLU A 181 -1.21 2.81 -20.51
N SER A 182 -1.76 3.79 -19.82
CA SER A 182 -0.98 4.73 -19.01
C SER A 182 -0.23 4.06 -17.86
N THR A 183 -0.86 3.06 -17.22
CA THR A 183 -0.25 2.30 -16.14
C THR A 183 0.82 1.35 -16.66
N ARG A 184 0.58 0.69 -17.80
CA ARG A 184 1.60 -0.15 -18.46
C ARG A 184 2.81 0.68 -18.83
N HIS A 185 2.61 1.83 -19.45
CA HIS A 185 3.68 2.75 -19.80
C HIS A 185 4.46 3.23 -18.56
N LEU A 186 3.78 3.51 -17.43
CA LEU A 186 4.46 3.86 -16.19
C LEU A 186 5.34 2.70 -15.68
N ILE A 187 4.84 1.46 -15.68
CA ILE A 187 5.59 0.28 -15.28
C ILE A 187 6.85 0.10 -16.15
N GLU A 188 6.73 0.29 -17.48
CA GLU A 188 7.85 0.18 -18.43
C GLU A 188 8.92 1.25 -18.20
N ARG A 189 8.51 2.49 -17.88
CA ARG A 189 9.43 3.62 -17.61
C ARG A 189 10.22 3.49 -16.33
N VAL A 190 9.70 2.76 -15.34
CA VAL A 190 10.34 2.61 -14.03
C VAL A 190 11.30 1.41 -14.06
N PRO A 191 12.62 1.62 -13.95
CA PRO A 191 13.59 0.53 -13.97
C PRO A 191 13.35 -0.50 -12.86
N PRO A 192 13.48 -1.82 -13.14
CA PRO A 192 13.21 -2.89 -12.17
C PRO A 192 14.37 -3.13 -11.19
N VAL A 193 15.05 -2.08 -10.77
CA VAL A 193 16.15 -2.13 -9.78
C VAL A 193 15.64 -2.15 -8.34
N ILE A 194 14.37 -1.80 -8.15
CA ILE A 194 13.61 -1.91 -6.91
C ILE A 194 12.22 -2.44 -7.24
N PRO A 195 11.58 -3.25 -6.39
CA PRO A 195 10.21 -3.72 -6.65
C PRO A 195 9.22 -2.57 -6.88
N ARG A 196 8.28 -2.79 -7.81
CA ARG A 196 7.26 -1.81 -8.23
C ARG A 196 5.88 -2.34 -7.85
N ALA A 197 5.26 -1.76 -6.82
CA ALA A 197 3.88 -2.07 -6.47
C ALA A 197 2.94 -1.02 -7.07
N VAL A 198 1.88 -1.48 -7.72
CA VAL A 198 0.93 -0.60 -8.42
C VAL A 198 -0.37 -0.52 -7.64
N GLY A 199 -0.79 0.67 -7.33
CA GLY A 199 -2.04 0.97 -6.63
C GLY A 199 -2.86 2.05 -7.32
N PHE A 200 -4.06 2.32 -6.80
CA PHE A 200 -5.13 3.15 -7.32
C PHE A 200 -5.99 2.49 -8.40
N GLY A 201 -7.31 2.55 -8.19
CA GLY A 201 -8.31 2.04 -9.14
C GLY A 201 -8.42 0.51 -9.23
N VAL A 202 -7.63 -0.23 -8.47
CA VAL A 202 -7.72 -1.69 -8.39
C VAL A 202 -8.94 -2.08 -7.55
N SER A 203 -9.97 -2.64 -8.21
CA SER A 203 -11.24 -2.99 -7.56
C SER A 203 -11.76 -4.38 -7.91
N ARG A 204 -11.13 -5.06 -8.88
CA ARG A 204 -11.54 -6.39 -9.36
C ARG A 204 -10.33 -7.31 -9.56
N PRO A 205 -10.51 -8.63 -9.45
CA PRO A 205 -9.44 -9.61 -9.67
C PRO A 205 -8.75 -9.48 -11.04
N GLU A 206 -9.52 -9.12 -12.07
CA GLU A 206 -9.01 -8.93 -13.44
C GLU A 206 -7.99 -7.80 -13.49
N HIS A 207 -8.23 -6.68 -12.78
CA HIS A 207 -7.27 -5.56 -12.68
C HIS A 207 -5.95 -6.01 -12.08
N ALA A 208 -6.00 -6.79 -10.98
CA ALA A 208 -4.79 -7.30 -10.34
C ALA A 208 -3.99 -8.23 -11.27
N ALA A 209 -4.68 -9.12 -11.99
CA ALA A 209 -4.07 -10.00 -12.98
C ALA A 209 -3.43 -9.23 -14.16
N GLU A 210 -4.09 -8.18 -14.65
CA GLU A 210 -3.59 -7.34 -15.73
C GLU A 210 -2.33 -6.57 -15.34
N LEU A 211 -2.28 -6.01 -14.14
CA LEU A 211 -1.09 -5.33 -13.62
C LEU A 211 0.10 -6.28 -13.51
N VAL A 212 -0.12 -7.50 -13.03
CA VAL A 212 0.91 -8.54 -12.97
C VAL A 212 1.42 -8.92 -14.37
N ARG A 213 0.51 -9.03 -15.38
CA ARG A 213 0.91 -9.26 -16.78
C ARG A 213 1.69 -8.10 -17.37
N ALA A 214 1.36 -6.87 -16.98
CA ALA A 214 2.07 -5.67 -17.41
C ALA A 214 3.47 -5.53 -16.77
N GLY A 215 3.85 -6.41 -15.86
CA GLY A 215 5.17 -6.41 -15.24
C GLY A 215 5.25 -5.81 -13.83
N ALA A 216 4.11 -5.51 -13.20
CA ALA A 216 4.10 -5.11 -11.79
C ALA A 216 4.68 -6.22 -10.89
N ASP A 217 5.47 -5.82 -9.89
CA ASP A 217 6.05 -6.72 -8.92
C ASP A 217 5.14 -6.95 -7.71
N GLY A 218 4.14 -6.06 -7.49
CA GLY A 218 3.08 -6.19 -6.49
C GLY A 218 1.86 -5.36 -6.87
N VAL A 219 0.72 -5.63 -6.23
CA VAL A 219 -0.54 -4.92 -6.44
C VAL A 219 -1.08 -4.41 -5.12
N ILE A 220 -1.53 -3.15 -5.10
CA ILE A 220 -2.12 -2.50 -3.93
C ILE A 220 -3.60 -2.27 -4.18
N VAL A 221 -4.44 -2.73 -3.26
CA VAL A 221 -5.88 -2.51 -3.27
C VAL A 221 -6.30 -1.76 -2.00
N GLY A 222 -6.98 -0.64 -2.16
CA GLY A 222 -7.41 0.22 -1.05
C GLY A 222 -8.91 0.48 -1.07
N SER A 223 -9.36 1.44 -1.86
CA SER A 223 -10.73 1.96 -1.82
C SER A 223 -11.82 0.88 -1.94
N ALA A 224 -11.60 -0.17 -2.73
CA ALA A 224 -12.56 -1.27 -2.83
C ALA A 224 -12.71 -2.04 -1.51
N CYS A 225 -11.61 -2.26 -0.78
CA CYS A 225 -11.64 -2.92 0.52
C CYS A 225 -12.27 -2.00 1.59
N VAL A 226 -11.88 -0.74 1.62
CA VAL A 226 -12.42 0.26 2.56
C VAL A 226 -13.92 0.50 2.37
N ASP A 227 -14.41 0.47 1.13
CA ASP A 227 -15.85 0.57 0.84
C ASP A 227 -16.63 -0.61 1.41
N LEU A 228 -16.13 -1.85 1.24
CA LEU A 228 -16.74 -3.06 1.82
C LEU A 228 -16.70 -3.04 3.36
N ILE A 229 -15.61 -2.58 3.95
CA ILE A 229 -15.51 -2.38 5.41
C ILE A 229 -16.55 -1.39 5.89
N GLY A 230 -16.65 -0.23 5.22
CA GLY A 230 -17.63 0.80 5.58
C GLY A 230 -19.09 0.38 5.47
N ARG A 231 -19.40 -0.68 4.69
CA ARG A 231 -20.72 -1.31 4.57
C ARG A 231 -20.89 -2.54 5.47
N SER A 232 -19.87 -2.90 6.26
CA SER A 232 -19.84 -4.12 7.06
C SER A 232 -19.98 -5.42 6.24
N GLU A 233 -19.55 -5.42 4.99
CA GLU A 233 -19.62 -6.54 4.05
C GLU A 233 -18.33 -7.38 4.10
N LEU A 234 -17.96 -7.85 5.29
CA LEU A 234 -16.67 -8.49 5.54
C LEU A 234 -16.47 -9.83 4.81
N ASP A 235 -17.54 -10.57 4.54
CA ASP A 235 -17.45 -11.82 3.77
C ASP A 235 -17.15 -11.52 2.29
N GLN A 236 -17.70 -10.44 1.74
CA GLN A 236 -17.38 -9.98 0.39
C GLN A 236 -15.95 -9.45 0.31
N LEU A 237 -15.45 -8.80 1.36
CA LEU A 237 -14.06 -8.37 1.47
C LEU A 237 -13.11 -9.57 1.38
N GLU A 238 -13.35 -10.62 2.15
CA GLU A 238 -12.54 -11.84 2.11
C GLU A 238 -12.58 -12.50 0.73
N ASP A 239 -13.77 -12.63 0.12
CA ASP A 239 -13.91 -13.20 -1.23
C ASP A 239 -13.13 -12.39 -2.27
N LEU A 240 -13.23 -11.07 -2.23
CA LEU A 240 -12.49 -10.18 -3.11
C LEU A 240 -10.97 -10.41 -3.01
N ILE A 241 -10.44 -10.47 -1.79
CA ILE A 241 -9.01 -10.67 -1.54
C ILE A 241 -8.55 -12.05 -2.04
N ARG A 242 -9.29 -13.13 -1.72
CA ARG A 242 -8.99 -14.48 -2.21
C ARG A 242 -8.98 -14.56 -3.73
N ARG A 243 -9.95 -13.94 -4.39
CA ARG A 243 -10.04 -13.92 -5.86
C ARG A 243 -8.93 -13.09 -6.50
N MET A 244 -8.57 -11.93 -5.93
CA MET A 244 -7.43 -11.14 -6.39
C MET A 244 -6.13 -11.92 -6.27
N LYS A 245 -5.87 -12.51 -5.10
CA LYS A 245 -4.66 -13.30 -4.86
C LYS A 245 -4.54 -14.47 -5.82
N ARG A 246 -5.64 -15.20 -6.05
CA ARG A 246 -5.70 -16.31 -7.00
C ARG A 246 -5.39 -15.83 -8.43
N ALA A 247 -6.03 -14.75 -8.89
CA ALA A 247 -5.83 -14.20 -10.23
C ALA A 247 -4.38 -13.78 -10.48
N MET A 248 -3.73 -13.15 -9.49
CA MET A 248 -2.31 -12.79 -9.56
C MET A 248 -1.39 -14.04 -9.63
N THR A 249 -1.70 -15.07 -8.84
CA THR A 249 -0.90 -16.31 -8.79
C THR A 249 -0.99 -17.09 -10.11
N GLU A 250 -2.16 -17.22 -10.69
CA GLU A 250 -2.39 -17.90 -11.97
C GLU A 250 -1.58 -17.27 -13.13
N VAL A 251 -1.47 -15.94 -13.15
CA VAL A 251 -0.65 -15.22 -14.13
C VAL A 251 0.84 -15.47 -13.90
N SER A 252 1.30 -15.40 -12.67
CA SER A 252 2.70 -15.59 -12.32
C SER A 252 3.20 -16.99 -12.70
N VAL A 253 2.39 -18.02 -12.48
CA VAL A 253 2.71 -19.41 -12.85
C VAL A 253 2.80 -19.58 -14.36
N LYS A 254 1.86 -19.02 -15.13
CA LYS A 254 1.86 -19.10 -16.60
C LYS A 254 3.09 -18.42 -17.22
N SER A 255 3.47 -17.25 -16.70
CA SER A 255 4.67 -16.53 -17.15
C SER A 255 5.96 -17.33 -16.90
N ALA A 256 6.08 -17.96 -15.73
CA ALA A 256 7.23 -18.79 -15.41
C ALA A 256 7.31 -20.08 -16.26
N ALA A 257 6.18 -20.65 -16.67
CA ALA A 257 6.15 -21.82 -17.53
C ALA A 257 6.57 -21.49 -18.98
N SER A 258 6.19 -20.32 -19.50
CA SER A 258 6.55 -19.90 -20.86
C SER A 258 8.05 -19.59 -21.02
N ILE A 259 8.70 -19.06 -19.99
CA ILE A 259 10.15 -18.78 -19.99
C ILE A 259 10.99 -20.08 -19.97
N ARG A 260 10.48 -21.19 -19.40
CA ARG A 260 11.18 -22.48 -19.39
C ARG A 260 11.07 -23.28 -20.69
N GLN A 261 10.21 -22.86 -21.61
CA GLN A 261 9.96 -23.52 -22.90
C GLN A 261 10.61 -22.77 -24.07
N SER A 262 11.16 -21.59 -23.84
CA SER A 262 11.95 -20.79 -24.78
C SER A 262 13.45 -20.92 -24.52
#